data_719e026081760b6512093b4338e1b87f
#
_entry.id   719e026081760b6512093b4338e1b87f
#
_cell.length_a   1.000
_cell.length_b   1.000
_cell.length_c   1.000
_cell.angle_alpha   90.00
_cell.angle_beta   90.00
_cell.angle_gamma   90.00
#
_symmetry.space_group_name_H-M   'P 1'
#
loop_
_entity.id
_entity.type
_entity.pdbx_description
1 polymer ?
#
loop_
_entity_poly.entity_id
_entity_poly.type
_entity_poly.pdbx_seq_one_letter_code
_entity_poly.pdbx_strand_id
1 'polypeptide(L)'
;MANKSLVDRIVEKFNSEDVIKFSEKDGFKEMKSWCHTGSPTLDFNLGTFGFPTGIIELAGMSRSGKTTLGLMAMKSFLKENKDDGVAVILSSENRDNKDYALQLGLPVDRIIIVKVKYVEGMFMQVKKIIRDADEILAEDKLKPKFFFLWDSLGATLSKAEVDTMNENSERLDKAISKGEDIDDFEMKNEKMMAFAKEAKKFAKSIMSEMYNHIVHFVILNHQYEQSNMGITTRKSTGGEWVSLLPCLRLSLKLKGHEKIDDVEVAQITEVKVVKNDFGSRRKTDIRILLGYGVILSAEDIEYALETGILTQEGKKKISFMGGKLSWSTPRELFQLYEKRNPMLAVLHSKIRKSMQKDLLEQKERLAGNAVTDDEED
;
A
#
# COMPACT_ATOMS: atom_id res chain seq x y z
N MET A 1 36.30 2.57 35.46
CA MET A 1 34.85 2.62 35.24
C MET A 1 34.60 3.78 34.28
N ALA A 2 34.14 3.53 33.07
CA ALA A 2 33.86 4.59 32.11
C ALA A 2 32.76 5.50 32.69
N ASN A 3 33.00 6.81 32.66
CA ASN A 3 32.05 7.80 33.15
C ASN A 3 30.80 7.74 32.26
N LYS A 4 29.69 7.17 32.74
CA LYS A 4 28.41 7.15 32.05
C LYS A 4 27.98 8.56 31.77
N SER A 5 27.54 8.84 30.53
CA SER A 5 27.00 10.15 30.16
C SER A 5 25.76 10.50 30.98
N LEU A 6 25.39 11.77 31.04
CA LEU A 6 24.17 12.21 31.72
C LEU A 6 22.92 11.51 31.10
N VAL A 7 22.91 11.34 29.78
CA VAL A 7 21.84 10.64 29.06
C VAL A 7 21.71 9.18 29.51
N ASP A 8 22.83 8.46 29.64
CA ASP A 8 22.83 7.08 30.18
C ASP A 8 22.18 6.98 31.54
N ARG A 9 22.56 7.88 32.42
CA ARG A 9 22.06 7.93 33.80
C ARG A 9 20.56 8.26 33.87
N ILE A 10 20.06 9.10 32.91
CA ILE A 10 18.65 9.43 32.84
C ILE A 10 17.85 8.21 32.35
N VAL A 11 18.27 7.58 31.24
CA VAL A 11 17.59 6.41 30.67
C VAL A 11 17.53 5.27 31.73
N GLU A 12 18.63 4.97 32.40
CA GLU A 12 18.66 3.96 33.46
C GLU A 12 17.71 4.29 34.63
N LYS A 13 17.56 5.58 34.97
CA LYS A 13 16.67 6.00 36.05
C LYS A 13 15.19 5.81 35.70
N PHE A 14 14.83 5.94 34.42
CA PHE A 14 13.46 5.67 33.98
C PHE A 14 13.11 4.18 34.09
N ASN A 15 14.07 3.28 33.85
CA ASN A 15 13.90 1.83 33.90
C ASN A 15 12.63 1.36 33.15
N SER A 16 12.42 1.89 31.95
CA SER A 16 11.25 1.65 31.10
C SER A 16 11.73 1.36 29.69
N GLU A 17 11.10 0.36 29.04
CA GLU A 17 11.34 0.03 27.62
C GLU A 17 10.92 1.19 26.68
N ASP A 18 10.07 2.09 27.15
CA ASP A 18 9.61 3.26 26.38
C ASP A 18 10.64 4.40 26.35
N VAL A 19 11.68 4.36 27.17
CA VAL A 19 12.69 5.41 27.29
C VAL A 19 14.05 4.86 26.92
N ILE A 20 14.46 5.08 25.68
CA ILE A 20 15.73 4.60 25.12
C ILE A 20 16.55 5.78 24.58
N LYS A 21 17.86 5.58 24.43
CA LYS A 21 18.68 6.55 23.70
C LYS A 21 18.32 6.55 22.22
N PHE A 22 18.36 7.73 21.60
CA PHE A 22 18.15 7.84 20.17
C PHE A 22 19.20 7.06 19.36
N SER A 23 20.43 6.97 19.83
CA SER A 23 21.52 6.17 19.22
C SER A 23 21.30 4.66 19.30
N GLU A 24 20.48 4.19 20.26
CA GLU A 24 20.10 2.78 20.39
C GLU A 24 18.90 2.42 19.53
N LYS A 25 18.21 3.45 18.99
CA LYS A 25 17.12 3.27 18.05
C LYS A 25 17.70 2.84 16.71
N ASP A 26 17.52 1.58 16.38
CA ASP A 26 17.96 0.97 15.11
C ASP A 26 17.05 1.45 13.98
N GLY A 27 17.18 2.72 13.58
CA GLY A 27 16.25 3.43 12.69
C GLY A 27 15.95 2.74 11.37
N PHE A 28 16.83 1.87 10.88
CA PHE A 28 16.61 1.02 9.70
C PHE A 28 16.26 -0.43 10.06
N LYS A 29 16.66 -0.95 11.22
CA LYS A 29 16.35 -2.31 11.64
C LYS A 29 14.94 -2.44 12.25
N GLU A 30 14.38 -1.36 12.81
CA GLU A 30 12.98 -1.35 13.24
C GLU A 30 11.99 -1.42 12.05
N MET A 31 12.41 -0.99 10.86
CA MET A 31 11.62 -1.14 9.63
C MET A 31 11.83 -2.50 8.96
N LYS A 32 11.82 -3.59 9.72
CA LYS A 32 12.18 -4.94 9.27
C LYS A 32 11.18 -5.62 8.34
N SER A 33 10.05 -5.03 8.07
CA SER A 33 9.04 -5.64 7.21
C SER A 33 8.63 -4.69 6.09
N TRP A 34 8.99 -5.08 4.86
CA TRP A 34 8.61 -4.40 3.64
C TRP A 34 7.72 -5.31 2.83
N CYS A 35 6.62 -4.77 2.33
CA CYS A 35 5.79 -5.52 1.39
C CYS A 35 6.13 -5.08 -0.02
N HIS A 36 6.74 -5.97 -0.80
CA HIS A 36 7.04 -5.67 -2.20
C HIS A 36 5.77 -5.36 -3.00
N THR A 37 5.83 -4.28 -3.78
CA THR A 37 4.68 -3.82 -4.58
C THR A 37 4.39 -4.68 -5.80
N GLY A 38 5.32 -5.55 -6.18
CA GLY A 38 5.31 -6.32 -7.42
C GLY A 38 6.17 -5.69 -8.53
N SER A 39 6.45 -4.37 -8.46
CA SER A 39 7.36 -3.67 -9.37
C SER A 39 8.71 -3.43 -8.69
N PRO A 40 9.81 -4.04 -9.16
CA PRO A 40 11.15 -3.80 -8.64
C PRO A 40 11.56 -2.32 -8.69
N THR A 41 11.30 -1.63 -9.80
CA THR A 41 11.63 -0.21 -9.95
C THR A 41 10.83 0.68 -8.99
N LEU A 42 9.53 0.38 -8.75
CA LEU A 42 8.78 1.12 -7.75
C LEU A 42 9.35 0.90 -6.35
N ASP A 43 9.64 -0.35 -5.98
CA ASP A 43 10.26 -0.69 -4.69
C ASP A 43 11.58 0.08 -4.47
N PHE A 44 12.43 0.15 -5.52
CA PHE A 44 13.68 0.91 -5.51
C PHE A 44 13.43 2.42 -5.36
N ASN A 45 12.51 2.98 -6.15
CA ASN A 45 12.22 4.42 -6.15
C ASN A 45 11.54 4.92 -4.88
N LEU A 46 10.90 4.04 -4.10
CA LEU A 46 10.44 4.35 -2.75
C LEU A 46 11.61 4.49 -1.76
N GLY A 47 12.78 3.93 -2.07
CA GLY A 47 13.93 3.93 -1.17
C GLY A 47 13.75 3.07 0.08
N THR A 48 12.70 2.27 0.09
CA THR A 48 12.24 1.46 1.23
C THR A 48 12.03 -0.02 0.87
N PHE A 49 12.35 -0.41 -0.37
CA PHE A 49 12.21 -1.77 -0.88
C PHE A 49 10.77 -2.30 -0.94
N GLY A 50 9.79 -1.42 -0.94
CA GLY A 50 8.36 -1.72 -0.96
C GLY A 50 7.56 -0.85 0.00
N PHE A 51 6.38 -1.27 0.36
CA PHE A 51 5.55 -0.55 1.32
C PHE A 51 6.11 -0.70 2.74
N PRO A 52 6.35 0.41 3.44
CA PRO A 52 6.85 0.40 4.81
C PRO A 52 5.78 -0.07 5.81
N THR A 53 6.20 -0.44 7.00
CA THR A 53 5.31 -0.51 8.16
C THR A 53 4.72 0.88 8.41
N GLY A 54 3.41 0.95 8.59
CA GLY A 54 2.72 2.22 8.80
C GLY A 54 1.43 2.35 8.01
N ILE A 55 0.86 3.55 8.02
CA ILE A 55 -0.31 3.90 7.21
C ILE A 55 0.18 4.35 5.83
N ILE A 56 -0.36 3.72 4.78
CA ILE A 56 -0.03 3.98 3.38
C ILE A 56 -1.30 4.40 2.65
N GLU A 57 -1.27 5.53 1.94
CA GLU A 57 -2.38 5.93 1.07
C GLU A 57 -2.04 5.68 -0.40
N LEU A 58 -2.92 4.98 -1.10
CA LEU A 58 -2.95 4.86 -2.55
C LEU A 58 -4.13 5.69 -3.08
N ALA A 59 -3.85 6.87 -3.61
CA ALA A 59 -4.85 7.80 -4.10
C ALA A 59 -4.87 7.84 -5.64
N GLY A 60 -6.03 7.98 -6.24
CA GLY A 60 -6.18 8.10 -7.70
C GLY A 60 -7.61 7.96 -8.17
N MET A 61 -7.83 8.23 -9.45
CA MET A 61 -9.15 8.07 -10.06
C MET A 61 -9.52 6.58 -10.18
N SER A 62 -10.77 6.29 -10.52
CA SER A 62 -11.21 4.92 -10.82
C SER A 62 -10.32 4.31 -11.92
N ARG A 63 -10.09 2.99 -11.85
CA ARG A 63 -9.27 2.22 -12.81
C ARG A 63 -7.79 2.64 -12.88
N SER A 64 -7.26 3.39 -11.91
CA SER A 64 -5.83 3.76 -11.89
C SER A 64 -4.91 2.65 -11.36
N GLY A 65 -5.42 1.46 -11.01
CA GLY A 65 -4.62 0.33 -10.54
C GLY A 65 -4.39 0.28 -9.02
N LYS A 66 -5.08 1.11 -8.21
CA LYS A 66 -4.94 1.14 -6.73
C LYS A 66 -5.16 -0.23 -6.09
N THR A 67 -6.32 -0.84 -6.36
CA THR A 67 -6.69 -2.14 -5.79
C THR A 67 -5.70 -3.23 -6.22
N THR A 68 -5.30 -3.25 -7.48
CA THR A 68 -4.28 -4.20 -7.97
C THR A 68 -2.96 -4.04 -7.22
N LEU A 69 -2.45 -2.81 -7.09
CA LEU A 69 -1.19 -2.55 -6.39
C LEU A 69 -1.27 -2.95 -4.91
N GLY A 70 -2.38 -2.63 -4.22
CA GLY A 70 -2.63 -3.03 -2.84
C GLY A 70 -2.68 -4.56 -2.67
N LEU A 71 -3.38 -5.27 -3.56
CA LEU A 71 -3.46 -6.72 -3.55
C LEU A 71 -2.11 -7.39 -3.86
N MET A 72 -1.30 -6.83 -4.77
CA MET A 72 0.05 -7.36 -5.06
C MET A 72 0.98 -7.21 -3.85
N ALA A 73 0.88 -6.11 -3.11
CA ALA A 73 1.62 -5.94 -1.85
C ALA A 73 1.14 -6.92 -0.77
N MET A 74 -0.18 -7.13 -0.63
CA MET A 74 -0.76 -8.14 0.27
C MET A 74 -0.28 -9.55 -0.07
N LYS A 75 -0.22 -9.90 -1.37
CA LYS A 75 0.33 -11.17 -1.84
C LYS A 75 1.78 -11.36 -1.41
N SER A 76 2.60 -10.31 -1.53
CA SER A 76 3.99 -10.32 -1.10
C SER A 76 4.10 -10.53 0.40
N PHE A 77 3.31 -9.80 1.19
CA PHE A 77 3.22 -9.93 2.64
C PHE A 77 2.91 -11.37 3.07
N LEU A 78 1.87 -11.98 2.49
CA LEU A 78 1.44 -13.35 2.81
C LEU A 78 2.49 -14.40 2.43
N LYS A 79 3.29 -14.13 1.39
CA LYS A 79 4.39 -15.00 0.98
C LYS A 79 5.53 -14.99 1.98
N GLU A 80 5.84 -13.85 2.56
CA GLU A 80 6.96 -13.64 3.48
C GLU A 80 6.60 -13.99 4.92
N ASN A 81 5.31 -13.87 5.29
CA ASN A 81 4.81 -14.11 6.64
C ASN A 81 3.82 -15.29 6.64
N LYS A 82 4.36 -16.51 6.44
CA LYS A 82 3.55 -17.71 6.26
C LYS A 82 2.83 -18.13 7.53
N ASP A 83 3.48 -18.01 8.67
CA ASP A 83 3.04 -18.59 9.94
C ASP A 83 2.42 -17.53 10.87
N ASP A 84 2.81 -16.25 10.73
CA ASP A 84 2.44 -15.15 11.62
C ASP A 84 1.73 -13.97 10.90
N GLY A 85 1.51 -14.09 9.59
CA GLY A 85 0.89 -13.03 8.78
C GLY A 85 -0.62 -13.11 8.71
N VAL A 86 -1.31 -12.06 9.15
CA VAL A 86 -2.78 -11.88 9.09
C VAL A 86 -3.10 -10.82 8.04
N ALA A 87 -3.77 -11.20 6.96
CA ALA A 87 -4.19 -10.30 5.91
C ALA A 87 -5.71 -10.07 5.93
N VAL A 88 -6.12 -8.80 5.89
CA VAL A 88 -7.52 -8.40 6.04
C VAL A 88 -7.88 -7.37 4.97
N ILE A 89 -8.97 -7.64 4.25
CA ILE A 89 -9.61 -6.65 3.38
C ILE A 89 -10.79 -6.03 4.14
N LEU A 90 -10.75 -4.72 4.31
CA LEU A 90 -11.83 -3.93 4.90
C LEU A 90 -12.66 -3.37 3.74
N SER A 91 -13.73 -4.08 3.39
CA SER A 91 -14.54 -3.81 2.20
C SER A 91 -15.74 -2.93 2.52
N SER A 92 -15.79 -1.73 1.91
CA SER A 92 -16.93 -0.81 1.99
C SER A 92 -17.73 -0.71 0.67
N GLU A 93 -17.14 -1.17 -0.44
CA GLU A 93 -17.79 -1.07 -1.75
C GLU A 93 -18.61 -2.30 -2.16
N ASN A 94 -18.58 -3.38 -1.38
CA ASN A 94 -19.21 -4.67 -1.72
C ASN A 94 -18.81 -5.22 -3.12
N ARG A 95 -17.60 -4.88 -3.57
CA ARG A 95 -17.06 -5.26 -4.89
C ARG A 95 -15.92 -6.25 -4.78
N ASP A 96 -15.87 -7.02 -3.69
CA ASP A 96 -14.83 -8.01 -3.46
C ASP A 96 -14.88 -9.07 -4.55
N ASN A 97 -13.92 -9.01 -5.45
CA ASN A 97 -13.82 -9.94 -6.56
C ASN A 97 -12.81 -11.04 -6.22
N LYS A 98 -13.33 -12.15 -5.68
CA LYS A 98 -12.53 -13.34 -5.36
C LYS A 98 -11.80 -13.87 -6.59
N ASP A 99 -12.46 -13.88 -7.75
CA ASP A 99 -11.87 -14.40 -8.99
C ASP A 99 -10.70 -13.53 -9.43
N TYR A 100 -10.81 -12.22 -9.29
CA TYR A 100 -9.70 -11.31 -9.56
C TYR A 100 -8.52 -11.55 -8.61
N ALA A 101 -8.76 -11.73 -7.31
CA ALA A 101 -7.71 -12.07 -6.36
C ALA A 101 -7.02 -13.40 -6.71
N LEU A 102 -7.79 -14.41 -7.10
CA LEU A 102 -7.27 -15.70 -7.58
C LEU A 102 -6.45 -15.54 -8.87
N GLN A 103 -6.91 -14.72 -9.83
CA GLN A 103 -6.17 -14.41 -11.05
C GLN A 103 -4.84 -13.73 -10.74
N LEU A 104 -4.77 -12.85 -9.76
CA LEU A 104 -3.53 -12.26 -9.27
C LEU A 104 -2.64 -13.28 -8.54
N GLY A 105 -3.17 -14.46 -8.21
CA GLY A 105 -2.47 -15.53 -7.49
C GLY A 105 -2.35 -15.28 -6.00
N LEU A 106 -3.34 -14.61 -5.38
CA LEU A 106 -3.43 -14.50 -3.93
C LEU A 106 -3.92 -15.82 -3.31
N PRO A 107 -3.40 -16.19 -2.13
CA PRO A 107 -3.93 -17.31 -1.34
C PRO A 107 -5.20 -16.86 -0.61
N VAL A 108 -6.34 -16.88 -1.31
CA VAL A 108 -7.61 -16.31 -0.81
C VAL A 108 -8.10 -16.94 0.50
N ASP A 109 -7.72 -18.21 0.76
CA ASP A 109 -8.06 -18.91 2.01
C ASP A 109 -7.29 -18.34 3.23
N ARG A 110 -6.30 -17.48 3.01
CA ARG A 110 -5.52 -16.80 4.05
C ARG A 110 -5.91 -15.32 4.21
N ILE A 111 -7.03 -14.90 3.63
CA ILE A 111 -7.46 -13.50 3.63
C ILE A 111 -8.82 -13.41 4.32
N ILE A 112 -8.89 -12.56 5.34
CA ILE A 112 -10.12 -12.22 6.04
C ILE A 112 -10.79 -11.06 5.31
N ILE A 113 -12.10 -11.13 5.10
CA ILE A 113 -12.90 -10.00 4.59
C ILE A 113 -13.80 -9.48 5.69
N VAL A 114 -13.65 -8.20 6.01
CA VAL A 114 -14.54 -7.47 6.92
C VAL A 114 -15.45 -6.57 6.09
N LYS A 115 -16.75 -6.84 6.11
CA LYS A 115 -17.75 -5.97 5.47
C LYS A 115 -17.96 -4.72 6.33
N VAL A 116 -17.54 -3.58 5.79
CA VAL A 116 -17.58 -2.30 6.49
C VAL A 116 -18.91 -1.61 6.20
N LYS A 117 -19.75 -1.46 7.23
CA LYS A 117 -20.98 -0.65 7.14
C LYS A 117 -20.70 0.83 7.48
N TYR A 118 -19.88 1.05 8.50
CA TYR A 118 -19.46 2.36 8.97
C TYR A 118 -18.11 2.25 9.70
N VAL A 119 -17.38 3.36 9.78
CA VAL A 119 -15.98 3.38 10.26
C VAL A 119 -15.83 2.93 11.72
N GLU A 120 -16.80 3.25 12.60
CA GLU A 120 -16.73 2.86 14.01
C GLU A 120 -16.89 1.34 14.17
N GLY A 121 -17.76 0.71 13.36
CA GLY A 121 -17.90 -0.75 13.33
C GLY A 121 -16.65 -1.43 12.81
N MET A 122 -16.04 -0.89 11.75
CA MET A 122 -14.76 -1.37 11.23
C MET A 122 -13.67 -1.32 12.31
N PHE A 123 -13.59 -0.23 13.07
CA PHE A 123 -12.64 -0.07 14.17
C PHE A 123 -12.75 -1.22 15.19
N MET A 124 -13.96 -1.53 15.62
CA MET A 124 -14.19 -2.61 16.58
C MET A 124 -13.78 -3.99 16.04
N GLN A 125 -14.05 -4.26 14.76
CA GLN A 125 -13.63 -5.51 14.11
C GLN A 125 -12.11 -5.64 14.00
N VAL A 126 -11.42 -4.57 13.58
CA VAL A 126 -9.96 -4.57 13.48
C VAL A 126 -9.32 -4.82 14.85
N LYS A 127 -9.77 -4.14 15.89
CA LYS A 127 -9.29 -4.36 17.28
C LYS A 127 -9.49 -5.79 17.74
N LYS A 128 -10.67 -6.36 17.43
CA LYS A 128 -10.96 -7.75 17.77
C LYS A 128 -10.01 -8.71 17.04
N ILE A 129 -9.77 -8.51 15.74
CA ILE A 129 -8.85 -9.35 14.94
C ILE A 129 -7.43 -9.30 15.51
N ILE A 130 -6.94 -8.11 15.88
CA ILE A 130 -5.60 -7.95 16.46
C ILE A 130 -5.50 -8.74 17.77
N ARG A 131 -6.45 -8.53 18.69
CA ARG A 131 -6.48 -9.24 19.99
C ARG A 131 -6.58 -10.75 19.81
N ASP A 132 -7.51 -11.23 18.99
CA ASP A 132 -7.73 -12.67 18.78
C ASP A 132 -6.47 -13.32 18.15
N ALA A 133 -5.75 -12.59 17.27
CA ALA A 133 -4.49 -13.07 16.70
C ALA A 133 -3.37 -13.13 17.74
N ASP A 134 -3.28 -12.16 18.64
CA ASP A 134 -2.33 -12.18 19.76
C ASP A 134 -2.58 -13.38 20.67
N GLU A 135 -3.84 -13.63 21.03
CA GLU A 135 -4.22 -14.76 21.88
C GLU A 135 -3.87 -16.11 21.23
N ILE A 136 -4.16 -16.28 19.92
CA ILE A 136 -3.88 -17.53 19.19
C ILE A 136 -2.39 -17.78 19.06
N LEU A 137 -1.60 -16.77 18.66
CA LEU A 137 -0.16 -16.93 18.40
C LEU A 137 0.70 -16.92 19.67
N ALA A 138 0.13 -16.50 20.80
CA ALA A 138 0.84 -16.54 22.09
C ALA A 138 1.24 -17.98 22.49
N GLU A 139 0.43 -18.98 22.15
CA GLU A 139 0.72 -20.39 22.39
C GLU A 139 1.99 -20.85 21.66
N ASP A 140 2.20 -20.35 20.43
CA ASP A 140 3.36 -20.65 19.59
C ASP A 140 4.56 -19.70 19.85
N LYS A 141 4.43 -18.75 20.78
CA LYS A 141 5.41 -17.68 21.06
C LYS A 141 5.73 -16.83 19.83
N LEU A 142 4.78 -16.69 18.91
CA LEU A 142 4.87 -15.85 17.72
C LEU A 142 4.14 -14.53 17.98
N LYS A 143 4.59 -13.47 17.32
CA LYS A 143 3.91 -12.18 17.31
C LYS A 143 3.22 -11.99 15.94
N PRO A 144 1.92 -11.73 15.90
CA PRO A 144 1.21 -11.51 14.64
C PRO A 144 1.73 -10.26 13.91
N LYS A 145 1.75 -10.36 12.59
CA LYS A 145 1.99 -9.27 11.68
C LYS A 145 0.74 -9.04 10.86
N PHE A 146 0.41 -7.80 10.55
CA PHE A 146 -0.85 -7.44 9.94
C PHE A 146 -0.67 -6.71 8.62
N PHE A 147 -1.51 -7.07 7.65
CA PHE A 147 -1.73 -6.30 6.44
C PHE A 147 -3.22 -6.02 6.30
N PHE A 148 -3.60 -4.76 6.48
CA PHE A 148 -4.96 -4.29 6.25
C PHE A 148 -5.04 -3.55 4.92
N LEU A 149 -6.04 -3.87 4.11
CA LEU A 149 -6.37 -3.15 2.88
C LEU A 149 -7.78 -2.57 3.01
N TRP A 150 -7.89 -1.25 3.15
CA TRP A 150 -9.18 -0.57 3.23
C TRP A 150 -9.63 -0.12 1.83
N ASP A 151 -10.61 -0.81 1.27
CA ASP A 151 -11.19 -0.55 -0.07
C ASP A 151 -12.67 -0.17 0.05
N SER A 152 -13.03 1.10 0.01
CA SER A 152 -12.19 2.29 -0.05
C SER A 152 -12.62 3.32 1.01
N LEU A 153 -11.73 4.26 1.30
CA LEU A 153 -12.02 5.34 2.24
C LEU A 153 -13.26 6.15 1.82
N GLY A 154 -13.36 6.47 0.52
CA GLY A 154 -14.42 7.34 0.00
C GLY A 154 -15.82 6.71 -0.01
N ALA A 155 -15.91 5.38 0.09
CA ALA A 155 -17.19 4.65 0.14
C ALA A 155 -17.64 4.34 1.58
N THR A 156 -16.81 4.66 2.58
CA THR A 156 -17.13 4.38 3.99
C THR A 156 -17.84 5.56 4.63
N LEU A 157 -18.91 5.30 5.37
CA LEU A 157 -19.68 6.29 6.11
C LEU A 157 -19.32 6.26 7.61
N SER A 158 -19.69 7.29 8.36
CA SER A 158 -19.78 7.24 9.82
C SER A 158 -21.12 6.65 10.24
N LYS A 159 -21.22 6.16 11.48
CA LYS A 159 -22.50 5.69 12.03
C LYS A 159 -23.54 6.81 12.02
N ALA A 160 -23.13 8.04 12.34
CA ALA A 160 -24.05 9.18 12.35
C ALA A 160 -24.63 9.51 10.95
N GLU A 161 -23.86 9.30 9.88
CA GLU A 161 -24.35 9.43 8.49
C GLU A 161 -25.34 8.32 8.16
N VAL A 162 -25.03 7.06 8.51
CA VAL A 162 -25.92 5.92 8.31
C VAL A 162 -27.24 6.10 9.07
N ASP A 163 -27.18 6.54 10.33
CA ASP A 163 -28.37 6.77 11.14
C ASP A 163 -29.25 7.90 10.51
N THR A 164 -28.64 8.97 10.01
CA THR A 164 -29.35 10.06 9.31
C THR A 164 -30.01 9.55 8.01
N MET A 165 -29.32 8.71 7.24
CA MET A 165 -29.88 8.10 6.02
C MET A 165 -31.10 7.23 6.35
N ASN A 166 -31.01 6.40 7.40
CA ASN A 166 -32.13 5.56 7.86
C ASN A 166 -33.33 6.41 8.30
N GLU A 167 -33.09 7.47 9.12
CA GLU A 167 -34.14 8.40 9.53
C GLU A 167 -34.82 9.08 8.33
N ASN A 168 -34.05 9.50 7.30
CA ASN A 168 -34.60 10.07 6.09
C ASN A 168 -35.44 9.05 5.30
N SER A 169 -34.99 7.79 5.22
CA SER A 169 -35.77 6.73 4.58
C SER A 169 -37.11 6.48 5.27
N GLU A 170 -37.11 6.37 6.62
CA GLU A 170 -38.35 6.18 7.39
C GLU A 170 -39.30 7.39 7.26
N ARG A 171 -38.78 8.61 7.20
CA ARG A 171 -39.59 9.81 6.98
C ARG A 171 -40.19 9.83 5.58
N LEU A 172 -39.43 9.43 4.57
CA LEU A 172 -39.92 9.31 3.18
C LEU A 172 -41.02 8.27 3.07
N ASP A 173 -40.84 7.07 3.66
CA ASP A 173 -41.86 6.02 3.65
C ASP A 173 -43.18 6.49 4.32
N LYS A 174 -43.06 7.27 5.41
CA LYS A 174 -44.21 7.87 6.07
C LYS A 174 -44.92 8.94 5.22
N ALA A 175 -44.14 9.77 4.50
CA ALA A 175 -44.69 10.77 3.59
C ALA A 175 -45.44 10.11 2.42
N ILE A 176 -44.82 9.09 1.79
CA ILE A 176 -45.46 8.30 0.73
C ILE A 176 -46.77 7.65 1.22
N SER A 177 -46.76 7.06 2.43
CA SER A 177 -47.95 6.40 2.99
C SER A 177 -49.10 7.37 3.26
N LYS A 178 -48.81 8.66 3.46
CA LYS A 178 -49.79 9.74 3.64
C LYS A 178 -50.20 10.42 2.33
N GLY A 179 -49.60 10.06 1.20
CA GLY A 179 -49.88 10.66 -0.09
C GLY A 179 -49.29 12.09 -0.24
N GLU A 180 -48.25 12.41 0.56
CA GLU A 180 -47.51 13.68 0.43
C GLU A 180 -46.70 13.69 -0.87
N ASP A 181 -46.51 14.84 -1.50
CA ASP A 181 -45.72 14.97 -2.74
C ASP A 181 -44.23 14.75 -2.42
N ILE A 182 -43.60 13.85 -3.17
CA ILE A 182 -42.20 13.47 -2.98
C ILE A 182 -41.27 14.65 -3.37
N ASP A 183 -41.68 15.48 -4.31
CA ASP A 183 -40.90 16.63 -4.78
C ASP A 183 -40.73 17.72 -3.68
N ASP A 184 -41.66 17.76 -2.72
CA ASP A 184 -41.60 18.66 -1.57
C ASP A 184 -40.90 18.07 -0.34
N PHE A 185 -40.36 16.84 -0.44
CA PHE A 185 -39.72 16.16 0.68
C PHE A 185 -38.31 16.68 0.98
N GLU A 186 -38.14 17.38 2.10
CA GLU A 186 -36.82 17.83 2.58
C GLU A 186 -36.07 16.75 3.37
N MET A 187 -34.92 16.34 2.87
CA MET A 187 -34.01 15.47 3.61
C MET A 187 -33.29 16.21 4.73
N LYS A 188 -33.11 15.56 5.88
CA LYS A 188 -32.17 16.07 6.90
C LYS A 188 -30.76 16.08 6.33
N ASN A 189 -30.04 17.19 6.52
CA ASN A 189 -28.66 17.31 6.12
C ASN A 189 -27.76 16.31 6.85
N GLU A 190 -26.93 15.61 6.12
CA GLU A 190 -25.90 14.74 6.66
C GLU A 190 -24.86 15.55 7.48
N LYS A 191 -24.34 14.95 8.54
CA LYS A 191 -23.27 15.54 9.33
C LYS A 191 -21.93 15.40 8.60
N MET A 192 -21.70 16.20 7.58
CA MET A 192 -20.56 16.16 6.65
C MET A 192 -19.16 15.99 7.26
N MET A 193 -18.97 16.30 8.57
CA MET A 193 -17.68 16.19 9.23
C MET A 193 -17.56 14.96 10.15
N ALA A 194 -18.63 14.18 10.32
CA ALA A 194 -18.63 13.06 11.26
C ALA A 194 -17.65 11.96 10.83
N PHE A 195 -17.67 11.59 9.56
CA PHE A 195 -16.75 10.59 9.00
C PHE A 195 -15.28 10.97 9.19
N ALA A 196 -14.86 12.17 8.81
CA ALA A 196 -13.46 12.58 8.90
C ALA A 196 -12.94 12.54 10.34
N LYS A 197 -13.79 12.90 11.33
CA LYS A 197 -13.46 12.84 12.76
C LYS A 197 -13.27 11.40 13.24
N GLU A 198 -14.18 10.50 12.91
CA GLU A 198 -14.12 9.11 13.34
C GLU A 198 -13.00 8.34 12.61
N ALA A 199 -12.81 8.56 11.31
CA ALA A 199 -11.71 8.00 10.56
C ALA A 199 -10.34 8.45 11.09
N LYS A 200 -10.20 9.72 11.52
CA LYS A 200 -8.98 10.23 12.19
C LYS A 200 -8.71 9.52 13.52
N LYS A 201 -9.75 9.27 14.34
CA LYS A 201 -9.61 8.51 15.59
C LYS A 201 -9.15 7.09 15.33
N PHE A 202 -9.77 6.45 14.33
CA PHE A 202 -9.39 5.10 13.91
C PHE A 202 -7.92 5.05 13.47
N ALA A 203 -7.49 5.94 12.60
CA ALA A 203 -6.11 5.99 12.13
C ALA A 203 -5.10 6.16 13.28
N LYS A 204 -5.39 7.04 14.27
CA LYS A 204 -4.58 7.19 15.47
C LYS A 204 -4.52 5.91 16.31
N SER A 205 -5.62 5.17 16.39
CA SER A 205 -5.65 3.90 17.12
C SER A 205 -4.82 2.84 16.41
N ILE A 206 -4.84 2.76 15.07
CA ILE A 206 -3.95 1.87 14.30
C ILE A 206 -2.48 2.24 14.53
N MET A 207 -2.15 3.53 14.57
CA MET A 207 -0.79 3.96 14.92
C MET A 207 -0.35 3.49 16.31
N SER A 208 -1.27 3.45 17.29
CA SER A 208 -0.99 2.91 18.63
C SER A 208 -0.65 1.41 18.58
N GLU A 209 -1.33 0.61 17.73
CA GLU A 209 -1.01 -0.81 17.56
C GLU A 209 0.40 -1.05 16.96
N MET A 210 0.91 -0.09 16.19
CA MET A 210 2.24 -0.19 15.57
C MET A 210 3.41 -0.17 16.56
N TYR A 211 3.17 0.21 17.82
CA TYR A 211 4.19 0.08 18.88
C TYR A 211 4.45 -1.40 19.21
N ASN A 212 3.43 -2.26 19.12
CA ASN A 212 3.51 -3.65 19.51
C ASN A 212 3.59 -4.62 18.33
N HIS A 213 3.13 -4.20 17.14
CA HIS A 213 2.96 -5.05 15.97
C HIS A 213 3.58 -4.44 14.71
N ILE A 214 3.94 -5.30 13.77
CA ILE A 214 4.24 -4.91 12.40
C ILE A 214 2.90 -4.80 11.67
N VAL A 215 2.52 -3.58 11.29
CA VAL A 215 1.24 -3.29 10.63
C VAL A 215 1.48 -2.53 9.34
N HIS A 216 1.05 -3.10 8.22
CA HIS A 216 0.91 -2.41 6.95
C HIS A 216 -0.57 -2.07 6.77
N PHE A 217 -0.92 -0.79 6.91
CA PHE A 217 -2.30 -0.33 6.79
C PHE A 217 -2.48 0.47 5.51
N VAL A 218 -2.92 -0.19 4.45
CA VAL A 218 -3.06 0.39 3.11
C VAL A 218 -4.48 0.90 2.91
N ILE A 219 -4.61 2.19 2.60
CA ILE A 219 -5.87 2.87 2.35
C ILE A 219 -5.99 3.18 0.86
N LEU A 220 -7.03 2.66 0.22
CA LEU A 220 -7.40 3.06 -1.13
C LEU A 220 -8.30 4.30 -1.08
N ASN A 221 -7.88 5.38 -1.73
CA ASN A 221 -8.61 6.63 -1.71
C ASN A 221 -8.93 7.12 -3.12
N HIS A 222 -10.15 7.62 -3.30
CA HIS A 222 -10.56 8.23 -4.56
C HIS A 222 -10.12 9.69 -4.60
N GLN A 223 -9.58 10.09 -5.76
CA GLN A 223 -9.32 11.49 -6.08
C GLN A 223 -10.38 12.00 -7.03
N TYR A 224 -10.79 13.24 -6.84
CA TYR A 224 -11.65 13.98 -7.75
C TYR A 224 -10.98 15.27 -8.19
N GLU A 225 -11.28 15.69 -9.38
CA GLU A 225 -10.77 16.94 -9.93
C GLU A 225 -11.69 18.09 -9.53
N GLN A 226 -11.12 19.12 -8.92
CA GLN A 226 -11.81 20.36 -8.61
C GLN A 226 -11.18 21.49 -9.44
N SER A 227 -11.98 22.13 -10.27
CA SER A 227 -11.54 23.28 -11.06
C SER A 227 -12.03 24.57 -10.38
N ASN A 228 -11.06 25.43 -9.98
CA ASN A 228 -11.34 26.76 -9.48
C ASN A 228 -10.58 27.78 -10.33
N MET A 229 -11.26 28.73 -10.95
CA MET A 229 -10.67 29.79 -11.78
C MET A 229 -9.70 29.28 -12.85
N GLY A 230 -10.05 28.17 -13.54
CA GLY A 230 -9.20 27.58 -14.58
C GLY A 230 -8.03 26.73 -14.08
N ILE A 231 -7.83 26.63 -12.79
CA ILE A 231 -6.82 25.77 -12.19
C ILE A 231 -7.48 24.48 -11.69
N THR A 232 -7.14 23.35 -12.33
CA THR A 232 -7.61 22.02 -11.92
C THR A 232 -6.70 21.44 -10.85
N THR A 233 -7.24 21.22 -9.66
CA THR A 233 -6.53 20.56 -8.55
C THR A 233 -7.18 19.22 -8.24
N ARG A 234 -6.35 18.23 -7.83
CA ARG A 234 -6.84 16.93 -7.37
C ARG A 234 -6.94 16.92 -5.86
N LYS A 235 -8.12 16.61 -5.34
CA LYS A 235 -8.36 16.43 -3.93
C LYS A 235 -8.71 14.98 -3.60
N SER A 236 -8.24 14.50 -2.46
CA SER A 236 -8.58 13.19 -1.89
C SER A 236 -9.72 13.34 -0.89
N THR A 237 -10.57 12.33 -0.79
CA THR A 237 -11.59 12.23 0.27
C THR A 237 -10.96 12.01 1.65
N GLY A 238 -11.70 12.25 2.73
CA GLY A 238 -11.32 11.89 4.10
C GLY A 238 -10.85 13.03 4.99
N GLY A 239 -10.62 14.25 4.43
CA GLY A 239 -10.19 15.41 5.21
C GLY A 239 -8.67 15.49 5.44
N GLU A 240 -8.25 16.43 6.28
CA GLU A 240 -6.83 16.80 6.46
C GLU A 240 -5.95 15.67 7.03
N TRP A 241 -6.49 14.79 7.86
CA TRP A 241 -5.73 13.73 8.49
C TRP A 241 -5.07 12.77 7.48
N VAL A 242 -5.69 12.58 6.32
CA VAL A 242 -5.17 11.75 5.21
C VAL A 242 -3.87 12.33 4.65
N SER A 243 -3.63 13.63 4.78
CA SER A 243 -2.37 14.26 4.37
C SER A 243 -1.28 14.18 5.44
N LEU A 244 -1.66 14.05 6.70
CA LEU A 244 -0.76 14.13 7.85
C LEU A 244 -0.29 12.75 8.35
N LEU A 245 -1.23 11.82 8.60
CA LEU A 245 -0.94 10.57 9.30
C LEU A 245 -0.24 9.49 8.46
N PRO A 246 -0.56 9.27 7.16
CA PRO A 246 0.17 8.28 6.37
C PRO A 246 1.66 8.63 6.27
N CYS A 247 2.51 7.62 6.47
CA CYS A 247 3.97 7.74 6.28
C CYS A 247 4.38 7.65 4.80
N LEU A 248 3.52 7.04 3.97
CA LEU A 248 3.69 6.97 2.52
C LEU A 248 2.38 7.34 1.83
N ARG A 249 2.45 8.23 0.84
CA ARG A 249 1.31 8.63 0.01
C ARG A 249 1.69 8.55 -1.46
N LEU A 250 0.95 7.75 -2.21
CA LEU A 250 1.14 7.55 -3.64
C LEU A 250 -0.08 8.06 -4.40
N SER A 251 0.16 8.82 -5.46
CA SER A 251 -0.87 9.22 -6.42
C SER A 251 -0.71 8.43 -7.70
N LEU A 252 -1.74 7.66 -8.06
CA LEU A 252 -1.78 6.80 -9.23
C LEU A 252 -2.57 7.46 -10.35
N LYS A 253 -1.96 7.56 -11.54
CA LYS A 253 -2.59 8.11 -12.73
C LYS A 253 -2.45 7.13 -13.90
N LEU A 254 -3.56 6.70 -14.48
CA LEU A 254 -3.55 5.95 -15.73
C LEU A 254 -2.94 6.83 -16.84
N LYS A 255 -1.88 6.37 -17.48
CA LYS A 255 -1.21 7.03 -18.62
C LYS A 255 -1.72 6.51 -19.97
N GLY A 256 -2.01 5.24 -20.07
CA GLY A 256 -2.46 4.60 -21.30
C GLY A 256 -2.58 3.09 -21.17
N HIS A 257 -2.92 2.46 -22.28
CA HIS A 257 -3.05 1.01 -22.38
C HIS A 257 -2.13 0.48 -23.46
N GLU A 258 -1.62 -0.73 -23.25
CA GLU A 258 -0.95 -1.50 -24.29
C GLU A 258 -1.96 -2.42 -24.94
N LYS A 259 -1.93 -2.44 -26.27
CA LYS A 259 -2.84 -3.24 -27.09
C LYS A 259 -2.09 -4.33 -27.85
N ILE A 260 -2.73 -5.47 -28.00
CA ILE A 260 -2.33 -6.54 -28.93
C ILE A 260 -3.55 -6.85 -29.79
N ASP A 261 -3.42 -6.73 -31.12
CA ASP A 261 -4.51 -6.93 -32.06
C ASP A 261 -5.77 -6.08 -31.68
N ASP A 262 -5.55 -4.80 -31.36
CA ASP A 262 -6.54 -3.82 -30.89
C ASP A 262 -7.24 -4.13 -29.55
N VAL A 263 -6.87 -5.22 -28.88
CA VAL A 263 -7.38 -5.56 -27.55
C VAL A 263 -6.45 -4.99 -26.47
N GLU A 264 -7.02 -4.28 -25.50
CA GLU A 264 -6.28 -3.77 -24.33
C GLU A 264 -5.89 -4.94 -23.44
N VAL A 265 -4.58 -5.16 -23.28
CA VAL A 265 -4.02 -6.28 -22.49
C VAL A 265 -3.31 -5.81 -21.24
N ALA A 266 -2.71 -4.63 -21.27
CA ALA A 266 -2.03 -4.06 -20.11
C ALA A 266 -2.28 -2.55 -20.02
N GLN A 267 -2.18 -2.02 -18.81
CA GLN A 267 -2.21 -0.58 -18.56
C GLN A 267 -0.86 -0.10 -18.03
N ILE A 268 -0.50 1.14 -18.39
CA ILE A 268 0.63 1.87 -17.84
C ILE A 268 0.09 2.89 -16.84
N THR A 269 0.53 2.79 -15.60
CA THR A 269 0.12 3.68 -14.51
C THR A 269 1.32 4.43 -13.97
N GLU A 270 1.27 5.77 -14.02
CA GLU A 270 2.22 6.63 -13.33
C GLU A 270 1.92 6.59 -11.82
N VAL A 271 2.92 6.23 -11.02
CA VAL A 271 2.91 6.33 -9.57
C VAL A 271 3.79 7.49 -9.16
N LYS A 272 3.18 8.53 -8.62
CA LYS A 272 3.86 9.69 -8.06
C LYS A 272 3.91 9.57 -6.55
N VAL A 273 5.11 9.64 -5.97
CA VAL A 273 5.30 9.71 -4.52
C VAL A 273 4.97 11.13 -4.05
N VAL A 274 3.86 11.30 -3.33
CA VAL A 274 3.39 12.60 -2.79
C VAL A 274 4.03 12.88 -1.44
N LYS A 275 4.07 11.87 -0.56
CA LYS A 275 4.74 11.90 0.74
C LYS A 275 5.49 10.59 0.95
N ASN A 276 6.68 10.68 1.51
CA ASN A 276 7.46 9.52 1.93
C ASN A 276 8.37 9.98 3.09
N ASP A 277 8.13 9.43 4.26
CA ASP A 277 8.87 9.78 5.47
C ASP A 277 10.22 9.04 5.56
N PHE A 278 10.48 8.07 4.65
CA PHE A 278 11.64 7.17 4.73
C PHE A 278 12.58 7.25 3.52
N GLY A 279 12.20 7.90 2.44
CA GLY A 279 12.99 7.81 1.22
C GLY A 279 12.66 8.85 0.16
N SER A 280 12.99 8.51 -1.08
CA SER A 280 12.89 9.43 -2.21
C SER A 280 11.43 9.67 -2.65
N ARG A 281 11.22 10.78 -3.37
CA ARG A 281 9.93 11.16 -3.96
C ARG A 281 10.01 11.15 -5.47
N ARG A 282 10.32 10.00 -6.05
CA ARG A 282 10.42 9.85 -7.51
C ARG A 282 9.08 9.43 -8.11
N LYS A 283 8.94 9.68 -9.40
CA LYS A 283 7.84 9.14 -10.22
C LYS A 283 8.31 7.83 -10.85
N THR A 284 7.41 6.88 -10.98
CA THR A 284 7.66 5.58 -11.58
C THR A 284 6.46 5.17 -12.42
N ASP A 285 6.69 4.62 -13.58
CA ASP A 285 5.64 3.99 -14.38
C ASP A 285 5.61 2.48 -14.04
N ILE A 286 4.49 2.01 -13.54
CA ILE A 286 4.24 0.58 -13.37
C ILE A 286 3.39 0.05 -14.52
N ARG A 287 3.62 -1.21 -14.86
CA ARG A 287 2.90 -1.93 -15.90
C ARG A 287 2.00 -2.98 -15.27
N ILE A 288 0.71 -2.93 -15.54
CA ILE A 288 -0.28 -3.86 -14.99
C ILE A 288 -0.89 -4.67 -16.14
N LEU A 289 -0.59 -5.96 -16.19
CA LEU A 289 -1.24 -6.89 -17.11
C LEU A 289 -2.62 -7.23 -16.57
N LEU A 290 -3.66 -7.02 -17.37
CA LEU A 290 -5.05 -7.20 -16.95
C LEU A 290 -5.30 -8.67 -16.56
N GLY A 291 -5.81 -8.87 -15.35
CA GLY A 291 -6.03 -10.20 -14.76
C GLY A 291 -4.79 -10.87 -14.15
N TYR A 292 -3.59 -10.34 -14.33
CA TYR A 292 -2.34 -10.99 -13.85
C TYR A 292 -1.53 -10.11 -12.89
N GLY A 293 -1.83 -8.80 -12.82
CA GLY A 293 -1.22 -7.89 -11.86
C GLY A 293 0.00 -7.15 -12.39
N VAL A 294 0.84 -6.67 -11.47
CA VAL A 294 2.03 -5.90 -11.81
C VAL A 294 3.08 -6.80 -12.45
N ILE A 295 3.57 -6.39 -13.61
CA ILE A 295 4.61 -7.07 -14.39
C ILE A 295 5.84 -6.16 -14.56
N LEU A 296 6.93 -6.71 -15.12
CA LEU A 296 8.13 -5.92 -15.40
C LEU A 296 7.81 -4.70 -16.28
N SER A 297 8.22 -3.54 -15.80
CA SER A 297 8.17 -2.29 -16.55
C SER A 297 9.30 -2.19 -17.59
N ALA A 298 9.28 -1.17 -18.42
CA ALA A 298 10.39 -0.88 -19.32
C ALA A 298 11.69 -0.60 -18.54
N GLU A 299 11.57 0.18 -17.46
CA GLU A 299 12.70 0.50 -16.56
C GLU A 299 13.28 -0.74 -15.88
N ASP A 300 12.45 -1.71 -15.45
CA ASP A 300 12.93 -2.97 -14.89
C ASP A 300 13.76 -3.77 -15.90
N ILE A 301 13.30 -3.80 -17.15
CA ILE A 301 13.98 -4.53 -18.24
C ILE A 301 15.29 -3.84 -18.62
N GLU A 302 15.29 -2.51 -18.75
CA GLU A 302 16.47 -1.69 -19.05
C GLU A 302 17.55 -1.87 -17.98
N TYR A 303 17.21 -1.71 -16.72
CA TYR A 303 18.10 -1.96 -15.59
C TYR A 303 18.69 -3.39 -15.61
N ALA A 304 17.84 -4.38 -15.89
CA ALA A 304 18.28 -5.78 -15.92
C ALA A 304 19.22 -6.08 -17.10
N LEU A 305 19.10 -5.37 -18.22
CA LEU A 305 20.02 -5.43 -19.34
C LEU A 305 21.36 -4.75 -19.00
N GLU A 306 21.33 -3.56 -18.43
CA GLU A 306 22.52 -2.80 -18.01
C GLU A 306 23.36 -3.56 -16.98
N THR A 307 22.71 -4.25 -16.05
CA THR A 307 23.37 -5.04 -14.98
C THR A 307 23.71 -6.46 -15.41
N GLY A 308 23.42 -6.86 -16.65
CA GLY A 308 23.70 -8.21 -17.16
C GLY A 308 22.83 -9.32 -16.57
N ILE A 309 21.78 -8.98 -15.83
CA ILE A 309 20.77 -9.95 -15.36
C ILE A 309 20.01 -10.52 -16.55
N LEU A 310 19.67 -9.67 -17.51
CA LEU A 310 19.16 -10.04 -18.83
C LEU A 310 20.27 -9.86 -19.86
N THR A 311 20.22 -10.68 -20.90
CA THR A 311 21.09 -10.58 -22.08
C THR A 311 20.23 -10.34 -23.31
N GLN A 312 20.73 -9.52 -24.24
CA GLN A 312 20.07 -9.26 -25.52
C GLN A 312 20.86 -9.91 -26.66
N GLU A 313 20.20 -10.77 -27.41
CA GLU A 313 20.72 -11.42 -28.61
C GLU A 313 20.16 -10.73 -29.86
N GLY A 314 21.04 -10.08 -30.64
CA GLY A 314 20.63 -9.29 -31.78
C GLY A 314 19.79 -8.07 -31.38
N LYS A 315 18.82 -7.69 -32.24
CA LYS A 315 18.03 -6.46 -32.02
C LYS A 315 16.79 -6.63 -31.13
N LYS A 316 16.36 -7.86 -30.87
CA LYS A 316 15.00 -8.07 -30.28
C LYS A 316 14.94 -9.14 -29.20
N LYS A 317 15.75 -10.21 -29.27
CA LYS A 317 15.60 -11.33 -28.36
C LYS A 317 16.24 -11.04 -27.01
N ILE A 318 15.44 -11.03 -25.97
CA ILE A 318 15.87 -10.88 -24.58
C ILE A 318 15.85 -12.24 -23.93
N SER A 319 16.90 -12.60 -23.20
CA SER A 319 17.01 -13.87 -22.52
C SER A 319 17.51 -13.75 -21.09
N PHE A 320 17.13 -14.71 -20.26
CA PHE A 320 17.47 -14.83 -18.85
C PHE A 320 18.04 -16.22 -18.57
N MET A 321 19.16 -16.29 -17.84
CA MET A 321 19.83 -17.52 -17.42
C MET A 321 20.09 -18.49 -18.57
N GLY A 322 20.74 -18.02 -19.64
CA GLY A 322 21.10 -18.86 -20.78
C GLY A 322 19.90 -19.38 -21.56
N GLY A 323 18.84 -18.59 -21.66
CA GLY A 323 17.65 -18.93 -22.44
C GLY A 323 16.57 -19.72 -21.69
N LYS A 324 16.70 -19.96 -20.38
CA LYS A 324 15.63 -20.58 -19.57
C LYS A 324 14.33 -19.79 -19.58
N LEU A 325 14.42 -18.48 -19.81
CA LEU A 325 13.32 -17.59 -20.11
C LEU A 325 13.76 -16.69 -21.26
N SER A 326 12.92 -16.53 -22.29
CA SER A 326 13.22 -15.62 -23.40
C SER A 326 11.95 -15.10 -24.05
N TRP A 327 12.03 -13.89 -24.62
CA TRP A 327 10.97 -13.26 -25.40
C TRP A 327 11.59 -12.27 -26.39
N SER A 328 10.88 -11.99 -27.48
CA SER A 328 11.31 -11.04 -28.53
C SER A 328 10.28 -9.93 -28.74
N THR A 329 9.06 -10.12 -28.24
CA THR A 329 7.94 -9.19 -28.40
C THR A 329 7.20 -9.00 -27.07
N PRO A 330 6.50 -7.88 -26.87
CA PRO A 330 5.64 -7.69 -25.70
C PRO A 330 4.60 -8.81 -25.55
N ARG A 331 4.04 -9.30 -26.66
CA ARG A 331 3.09 -10.42 -26.68
C ARG A 331 3.68 -11.68 -26.04
N GLU A 332 4.90 -12.05 -26.43
CA GLU A 332 5.57 -13.22 -25.85
C GLU A 332 5.83 -13.03 -24.35
N LEU A 333 6.25 -11.85 -23.92
CA LEU A 333 6.42 -11.53 -22.51
C LEU A 333 5.08 -11.69 -21.75
N PHE A 334 3.98 -11.17 -22.28
CA PHE A 334 2.66 -11.30 -21.64
C PHE A 334 2.22 -12.76 -21.52
N GLN A 335 2.43 -13.56 -22.58
CA GLN A 335 2.14 -14.99 -22.54
C GLN A 335 2.92 -15.74 -21.47
N LEU A 336 4.15 -15.32 -21.15
CA LEU A 336 4.91 -15.89 -20.04
C LEU A 336 4.23 -15.62 -18.68
N TYR A 337 3.66 -14.42 -18.48
CA TYR A 337 2.88 -14.11 -17.28
C TYR A 337 1.56 -14.88 -17.25
N GLU A 338 0.83 -14.93 -18.35
CA GLU A 338 -0.41 -15.70 -18.50
C GLU A 338 -0.23 -17.18 -18.16
N LYS A 339 0.86 -17.78 -18.64
CA LYS A 339 1.25 -19.15 -18.34
C LYS A 339 1.85 -19.32 -16.93
N ARG A 340 1.96 -18.23 -16.15
CA ARG A 340 2.56 -18.23 -14.81
C ARG A 340 3.94 -18.88 -14.76
N ASN A 341 4.80 -18.57 -15.73
CA ASN A 341 6.14 -19.14 -15.82
C ASN A 341 6.91 -18.86 -14.51
N PRO A 342 7.37 -19.90 -13.78
CA PRO A 342 8.02 -19.73 -12.48
C PRO A 342 9.34 -18.94 -12.56
N MET A 343 10.00 -18.92 -13.71
CA MET A 343 11.23 -18.16 -13.91
C MET A 343 11.02 -16.64 -13.85
N LEU A 344 9.79 -16.14 -14.08
CA LEU A 344 9.47 -14.72 -13.87
C LEU A 344 9.64 -14.31 -12.40
N ALA A 345 9.20 -15.13 -11.46
CA ALA A 345 9.40 -14.85 -10.04
C ALA A 345 10.88 -14.81 -9.66
N VAL A 346 11.70 -15.67 -10.25
CA VAL A 346 13.16 -15.68 -10.09
C VAL A 346 13.77 -14.41 -10.68
N LEU A 347 13.34 -14.00 -11.86
CA LEU A 347 13.80 -12.78 -12.54
C LEU A 347 13.47 -11.55 -11.71
N HIS A 348 12.21 -11.37 -11.29
CA HIS A 348 11.79 -10.28 -10.39
C HIS A 348 12.64 -10.24 -9.11
N SER A 349 12.90 -11.39 -8.50
CA SER A 349 13.71 -11.46 -7.28
C SER A 349 15.16 -11.05 -7.52
N LYS A 350 15.74 -11.43 -8.66
CA LYS A 350 17.12 -11.05 -9.01
C LYS A 350 17.25 -9.55 -9.28
N ILE A 351 16.34 -8.98 -10.07
CA ILE A 351 16.31 -7.54 -10.34
C ILE A 351 16.19 -6.77 -9.02
N ARG A 352 15.24 -7.13 -8.17
CA ARG A 352 15.01 -6.49 -6.88
C ARG A 352 16.24 -6.55 -5.97
N LYS A 353 16.88 -7.71 -5.84
CA LYS A 353 18.09 -7.86 -5.01
C LYS A 353 19.25 -7.02 -5.52
N SER A 354 19.42 -6.90 -6.84
CA SER A 354 20.44 -6.05 -7.44
C SER A 354 20.17 -4.58 -7.13
N MET A 355 18.94 -4.09 -7.35
CA MET A 355 18.54 -2.73 -7.02
C MET A 355 18.65 -2.42 -5.51
N GLN A 356 18.35 -3.39 -4.64
CA GLN A 356 18.55 -3.24 -3.21
C GLN A 356 20.02 -3.02 -2.84
N LYS A 357 20.91 -3.79 -3.45
CA LYS A 357 22.35 -3.64 -3.25
C LYS A 357 22.81 -2.25 -3.66
N ASP A 358 22.42 -1.80 -4.86
CA ASP A 358 22.79 -0.47 -5.38
C ASP A 358 22.27 0.66 -4.45
N LEU A 359 21.05 0.51 -3.92
CA LEU A 359 20.49 1.50 -3.01
C LEU A 359 21.24 1.54 -1.66
N LEU A 360 21.64 0.40 -1.13
CA LEU A 360 22.44 0.34 0.09
C LEU A 360 23.81 0.97 -0.11
N GLU A 361 24.50 0.65 -1.20
CA GLU A 361 25.78 1.27 -1.56
C GLU A 361 25.68 2.79 -1.73
N GLN A 362 24.59 3.30 -2.34
CA GLN A 362 24.33 4.73 -2.43
C GLN A 362 24.16 5.37 -1.04
N LYS A 363 23.44 4.72 -0.14
CA LYS A 363 23.24 5.25 1.23
C LYS A 363 24.52 5.25 2.04
N GLU A 364 25.35 4.22 1.92
CA GLU A 364 26.66 4.14 2.60
C GLU A 364 27.60 5.23 2.10
N ARG A 365 27.65 5.49 0.79
CA ARG A 365 28.45 6.61 0.23
C ARG A 365 28.01 7.98 0.75
N LEU A 366 26.70 8.20 0.84
CA LEU A 366 26.16 9.46 1.36
C LEU A 366 26.46 9.63 2.86
N ALA A 367 26.40 8.55 3.64
CA ALA A 367 26.75 8.57 5.06
C ALA A 367 28.27 8.76 5.29
N GLY A 368 29.12 8.13 4.46
CA GLY A 368 30.58 8.29 4.52
C GLY A 368 31.04 9.71 4.18
N ASN A 369 30.41 10.35 3.19
CA ASN A 369 30.74 11.75 2.82
C ASN A 369 30.28 12.76 3.89
N ALA A 370 29.23 12.48 4.64
CA ALA A 370 28.76 13.36 5.72
C ALA A 370 29.72 13.36 6.95
N VAL A 371 30.53 12.33 7.11
CA VAL A 371 31.52 12.23 8.22
C VAL A 371 32.84 12.93 7.85
N THR A 372 33.16 13.04 6.56
CA THR A 372 34.42 13.70 6.12
C THR A 372 34.33 15.21 6.04
N ASP A 373 33.13 15.79 5.89
CA ASP A 373 32.93 17.24 5.86
C ASP A 373 32.97 17.89 7.27
N ASP A 374 32.80 17.10 8.34
CA ASP A 374 32.87 17.60 9.74
C ASP A 374 34.29 17.53 10.34
N GLU A 375 35.29 16.99 9.62
CA GLU A 375 36.71 16.93 10.06
C GLU A 375 37.60 18.00 9.44
N GLU A 376 37.09 18.88 8.58
CA GLU A 376 37.86 19.96 7.90
C GLU A 376 37.48 21.39 8.35
N ASP A 377 36.71 21.60 9.44
CA ASP A 377 36.46 22.93 10.04
C ASP A 377 37.10 23.14 11.41
#